data_99b22a92f671493de6a7232ba56555f4
#
_entry.id   99b22a92f671493de6a7232ba56555f4
#
_cell.length_a   1.000
_cell.length_b   1.000
_cell.length_c   1.000
_cell.angle_alpha   90.00
_cell.angle_beta   90.00
_cell.angle_gamma   90.00
#
_symmetry.space_group_name_H-M   'P 1'
#
loop_
_entity.id
_entity.type
_entity.pdbx_description
1 polymer ?
#
loop_
_entity_poly.entity_id
_entity_poly.type
_entity_poly.pdbx_seq_one_letter_code
_entity_poly.pdbx_strand_id
1 'polypeptide(L)'
;MNELIMLVGLPASGKSTWAKEYSETHPDYIVHSSDKLREEMYGDNYDDADNNKVFEELHRRILEDLKMHSVIYDATNLIKKRRVHFLKAVPKHVYKTCVVFLKTYEKCLEDNSKRENSVPDEVITRMRKVFSPPMYHEGFNEIRVVQDDHKDIKELIDMARDFDQENPHHSLTLYEHLKKVSDGVPREENLWVAASLHDIGKLFTKSKINGKGEEDDYCHYYQHHCVGAYEYLTCFDFPVWLQEKIYMMLFIQQI
;
A
#
# COMPACT_ATOMS: atom_id res chain seq x y z
N MET A 1 -12.28 -4.56 26.16
CA MET A 1 -11.41 -5.41 25.26
C MET A 1 -10.47 -4.44 24.58
N ASN A 2 -9.16 -4.65 24.70
CA ASN A 2 -8.21 -3.75 24.09
C ASN A 2 -8.17 -3.95 22.56
N GLU A 3 -7.89 -2.90 21.83
CA GLU A 3 -7.83 -2.87 20.38
C GLU A 3 -6.46 -2.43 19.88
N LEU A 4 -5.98 -3.07 18.83
CA LEU A 4 -4.87 -2.61 18.01
C LEU A 4 -5.43 -2.02 16.71
N ILE A 5 -5.22 -0.72 16.49
CA ILE A 5 -5.48 -0.07 15.20
C ILE A 5 -4.15 0.06 14.45
N MET A 6 -3.98 -0.71 13.37
CA MET A 6 -2.80 -0.62 12.50
C MET A 6 -3.11 0.28 11.31
N LEU A 7 -2.35 1.35 11.15
CA LEU A 7 -2.48 2.25 10.00
C LEU A 7 -1.65 1.73 8.83
N VAL A 8 -2.19 1.81 7.62
CA VAL A 8 -1.53 1.39 6.38
C VAL A 8 -1.68 2.47 5.32
N GLY A 9 -0.58 2.87 4.67
CA GLY A 9 -0.62 3.86 3.58
C GLY A 9 0.74 4.48 3.30
N LEU A 10 0.86 5.16 2.16
CA LEU A 10 2.08 5.86 1.76
C LEU A 10 2.42 7.02 2.71
N PRO A 11 3.67 7.52 2.73
CA PRO A 11 3.99 8.80 3.38
C PRO A 11 3.04 9.91 2.88
N ALA A 12 2.73 10.87 3.75
CA ALA A 12 1.82 11.97 3.50
C ALA A 12 0.35 11.60 3.15
N SER A 13 -0.06 10.35 3.37
CA SER A 13 -1.46 9.92 3.14
C SER A 13 -2.45 10.32 4.25
N GLY A 14 -2.01 11.04 5.30
CA GLY A 14 -2.89 11.51 6.37
C GLY A 14 -2.89 10.66 7.65
N LYS A 15 -2.18 9.53 7.70
CA LYS A 15 -2.14 8.59 8.84
C LYS A 15 -1.91 9.24 10.19
N SER A 16 -0.81 10.01 10.32
CA SER A 16 -0.41 10.58 11.62
C SER A 16 -1.36 11.70 12.07
N THR A 17 -1.96 12.43 11.13
CA THR A 17 -3.03 13.41 11.42
C THR A 17 -4.24 12.70 11.99
N TRP A 18 -4.71 11.67 11.31
CA TRP A 18 -5.82 10.84 11.77
C TRP A 18 -5.54 10.21 13.15
N ALA A 19 -4.34 9.66 13.36
CA ALA A 19 -3.95 9.05 14.63
C ALA A 19 -4.01 10.05 15.79
N LYS A 20 -3.55 11.29 15.54
CA LYS A 20 -3.61 12.38 16.51
C LYS A 20 -5.06 12.75 16.85
N GLU A 21 -5.88 13.04 15.86
CA GLU A 21 -7.29 13.41 16.02
C GLU A 21 -8.10 12.30 16.71
N TYR A 22 -7.85 11.04 16.33
CA TYR A 22 -8.51 9.91 16.95
C TYR A 22 -8.14 9.76 18.41
N SER A 23 -6.87 9.88 18.77
CA SER A 23 -6.42 9.78 20.17
C SER A 23 -6.88 10.94 21.05
N GLU A 24 -7.08 12.14 20.48
CA GLU A 24 -7.65 13.30 21.21
C GLU A 24 -9.11 13.05 21.65
N THR A 25 -9.86 12.29 20.85
CA THR A 25 -11.26 11.92 21.14
C THR A 25 -11.41 10.58 21.88
N HIS A 26 -10.34 9.77 21.89
CA HIS A 26 -10.29 8.45 22.52
C HIS A 26 -9.05 8.33 23.44
N PRO A 27 -9.08 8.92 24.65
CA PRO A 27 -7.90 9.07 25.51
C PRO A 27 -7.35 7.76 26.07
N ASP A 28 -8.05 6.64 25.90
CA ASP A 28 -7.63 5.29 26.24
C ASP A 28 -6.73 4.63 25.15
N TYR A 29 -6.53 5.33 24.00
CA TYR A 29 -5.63 4.87 22.95
C TYR A 29 -4.26 5.54 23.03
N ILE A 30 -3.21 4.71 23.06
CA ILE A 30 -1.81 5.15 23.00
C ILE A 30 -1.33 5.11 21.55
N VAL A 31 -0.76 6.21 21.05
CA VAL A 31 -0.19 6.27 19.69
C VAL A 31 1.29 5.94 19.72
N HIS A 32 1.67 4.85 19.04
CA HIS A 32 3.05 4.51 18.75
C HIS A 32 3.39 4.81 17.28
N SER A 33 4.24 5.81 17.07
CA SER A 33 4.68 6.24 15.73
C SER A 33 6.11 5.81 15.45
N SER A 34 6.35 5.19 14.30
CA SER A 34 7.68 4.81 13.84
C SER A 34 8.60 6.02 13.66
N ASP A 35 8.06 7.15 13.21
CA ASP A 35 8.84 8.35 12.95
C ASP A 35 9.23 9.04 14.27
N LYS A 36 8.30 9.16 15.22
CA LYS A 36 8.60 9.69 16.57
C LYS A 36 9.61 8.82 17.32
N LEU A 37 9.48 7.49 17.21
CA LEU A 37 10.44 6.60 17.88
C LEU A 37 11.82 6.68 17.24
N ARG A 38 11.91 6.85 15.92
CA ARG A 38 13.18 7.06 15.23
C ARG A 38 13.85 8.36 15.68
N GLU A 39 13.09 9.43 15.80
CA GLU A 39 13.56 10.70 16.35
C GLU A 39 14.02 10.57 17.80
N GLU A 40 13.26 9.86 18.66
CA GLU A 40 13.64 9.56 20.05
C GLU A 40 14.95 8.80 20.15
N MET A 41 15.15 7.77 19.30
CA MET A 41 16.33 6.88 19.39
C MET A 41 17.59 7.47 18.75
N TYR A 42 17.45 8.29 17.73
CA TYR A 42 18.57 8.73 16.88
C TYR A 42 18.74 10.25 16.81
N GLY A 43 17.74 11.05 17.19
CA GLY A 43 17.81 12.52 17.19
C GLY A 43 18.30 13.07 15.85
N ASP A 44 19.40 13.83 15.88
CA ASP A 44 20.01 14.44 14.69
C ASP A 44 20.61 13.42 13.70
N ASN A 45 20.76 12.15 14.08
CA ASN A 45 21.22 11.06 13.22
C ASN A 45 20.05 10.25 12.63
N TYR A 46 18.91 10.87 12.44
CA TYR A 46 17.67 10.26 11.96
C TYR A 46 17.84 9.45 10.66
N ASP A 47 18.66 9.96 9.72
CA ASP A 47 18.88 9.32 8.42
C ASP A 47 19.74 8.04 8.53
N ASP A 48 20.58 7.92 9.56
CA ASP A 48 21.42 6.75 9.84
C ASP A 48 20.71 5.69 10.70
N ALA A 49 19.41 5.88 10.97
CA ALA A 49 18.66 5.01 11.85
C ALA A 49 18.58 3.56 11.33
N ASP A 50 18.93 2.62 12.20
CA ASP A 50 18.70 1.19 11.96
C ASP A 50 17.21 0.88 12.06
N ASN A 51 16.55 0.79 10.91
CA ASN A 51 15.13 0.52 10.83
C ASN A 51 14.71 -0.78 11.54
N ASN A 52 15.57 -1.81 11.59
CA ASN A 52 15.22 -3.06 12.27
C ASN A 52 15.12 -2.83 13.78
N LYS A 53 16.07 -2.08 14.36
CA LYS A 53 16.05 -1.74 15.79
C LYS A 53 14.85 -0.84 16.15
N VAL A 54 14.52 0.13 15.29
CA VAL A 54 13.35 0.99 15.49
C VAL A 54 12.08 0.15 15.53
N PHE A 55 11.88 -0.74 14.55
CA PHE A 55 10.68 -1.58 14.51
C PHE A 55 10.65 -2.65 15.60
N GLU A 56 11.78 -3.19 16.02
CA GLU A 56 11.87 -4.11 17.15
C GLU A 56 11.40 -3.44 18.45
N GLU A 57 11.92 -2.24 18.74
CA GLU A 57 11.53 -1.48 19.92
C GLU A 57 10.07 -0.99 19.82
N LEU A 58 9.63 -0.55 18.64
CA LEU A 58 8.24 -0.16 18.40
C LEU A 58 7.27 -1.31 18.70
N HIS A 59 7.56 -2.49 18.18
CA HIS A 59 6.75 -3.69 18.41
C HIS A 59 6.75 -4.09 19.90
N ARG A 60 7.90 -3.99 20.58
CA ARG A 60 7.99 -4.27 22.01
C ARG A 60 7.08 -3.33 22.82
N ARG A 61 7.13 -2.01 22.56
CA ARG A 61 6.28 -1.01 23.25
C ARG A 61 4.80 -1.26 22.97
N ILE A 62 4.41 -1.50 21.73
CA ILE A 62 3.02 -1.79 21.36
C ILE A 62 2.50 -3.02 22.12
N LEU A 63 3.28 -4.11 22.15
CA LEU A 63 2.84 -5.34 22.82
C LEU A 63 2.78 -5.19 24.34
N GLU A 64 3.60 -4.32 24.94
CA GLU A 64 3.53 -4.00 26.37
C GLU A 64 2.26 -3.21 26.69
N ASP A 65 1.99 -2.13 25.94
CA ASP A 65 0.83 -1.28 26.20
C ASP A 65 -0.49 -1.99 25.89
N LEU A 66 -0.54 -2.90 24.92
CA LEU A 66 -1.74 -3.71 24.62
C LEU A 66 -2.20 -4.58 25.79
N LYS A 67 -1.40 -4.77 26.84
CA LYS A 67 -1.83 -5.47 28.06
C LYS A 67 -2.88 -4.69 28.84
N MET A 68 -2.84 -3.36 28.77
CA MET A 68 -3.67 -2.48 29.60
C MET A 68 -4.47 -1.45 28.78
N HIS A 69 -4.02 -1.10 27.58
CA HIS A 69 -4.56 -0.02 26.75
C HIS A 69 -4.86 -0.49 25.35
N SER A 70 -5.68 0.26 24.63
CA SER A 70 -5.78 0.19 23.18
C SER A 70 -4.63 0.97 22.54
N VAL A 71 -4.19 0.55 21.35
CA VAL A 71 -2.99 1.11 20.71
C VAL A 71 -3.26 1.45 19.24
N ILE A 72 -2.78 2.61 18.81
CA ILE A 72 -2.68 3.00 17.40
C ILE A 72 -1.22 2.80 16.96
N TYR A 73 -1.01 1.92 15.98
CA TYR A 73 0.29 1.66 15.36
C TYR A 73 0.43 2.52 14.10
N ASP A 74 1.10 3.68 14.23
CA ASP A 74 1.34 4.64 13.15
C ASP A 74 2.68 4.36 12.47
N ALA A 75 2.61 3.69 11.33
CA ALA A 75 3.69 3.46 10.38
C ALA A 75 3.12 3.22 8.98
N THR A 76 3.96 3.09 7.97
CA THR A 76 3.47 2.84 6.59
C THR A 76 2.85 1.46 6.41
N ASN A 77 3.36 0.42 7.08
CA ASN A 77 2.85 -0.96 7.14
C ASN A 77 2.45 -1.57 5.77
N LEU A 78 3.16 -1.22 4.69
CA LEU A 78 2.77 -1.54 3.31
C LEU A 78 2.94 -3.01 2.95
N ILE A 79 3.87 -3.73 3.61
CA ILE A 79 4.29 -5.08 3.24
C ILE A 79 3.51 -6.13 4.02
N LYS A 80 2.70 -6.95 3.35
CA LYS A 80 1.90 -8.04 3.94
C LYS A 80 2.72 -8.94 4.88
N LYS A 81 3.91 -9.39 4.44
CA LYS A 81 4.76 -10.30 5.24
C LYS A 81 5.12 -9.70 6.61
N ARG A 82 5.39 -8.38 6.68
CA ARG A 82 5.72 -7.67 7.92
C ARG A 82 4.49 -7.55 8.82
N ARG A 83 3.33 -7.18 8.26
CA ARG A 83 2.05 -7.13 9.00
C ARG A 83 1.71 -8.47 9.62
N VAL A 84 1.70 -9.53 8.81
CA VAL A 84 1.39 -10.90 9.28
C VAL A 84 2.36 -11.35 10.37
N HIS A 85 3.67 -11.03 10.23
CA HIS A 85 4.66 -11.37 11.25
C HIS A 85 4.34 -10.71 12.58
N PHE A 86 4.06 -9.41 12.59
CA PHE A 86 3.71 -8.67 13.80
C PHE A 86 2.36 -9.13 14.38
N LEU A 87 1.32 -9.28 13.56
CA LEU A 87 -0.02 -9.69 14.01
C LEU A 87 -0.03 -11.07 14.71
N LYS A 88 0.90 -11.96 14.36
CA LYS A 88 1.07 -13.25 15.06
C LYS A 88 1.55 -13.10 16.50
N ALA A 89 2.26 -12.02 16.81
CA ALA A 89 2.74 -11.72 18.17
C ALA A 89 1.65 -11.05 19.03
N VAL A 90 0.64 -10.43 18.40
CA VAL A 90 -0.46 -9.76 19.10
C VAL A 90 -1.38 -10.79 19.76
N PRO A 91 -1.71 -10.65 21.07
CA PRO A 91 -2.57 -11.60 21.78
C PRO A 91 -3.91 -11.81 21.08
N LYS A 92 -4.43 -13.04 21.11
CA LYS A 92 -5.66 -13.42 20.40
C LYS A 92 -6.92 -12.68 20.87
N HIS A 93 -6.95 -12.25 22.13
CA HIS A 93 -8.08 -11.52 22.71
C HIS A 93 -8.09 -10.02 22.34
N VAL A 94 -7.02 -9.48 21.74
CA VAL A 94 -6.97 -8.11 21.25
C VAL A 94 -7.73 -8.03 19.93
N TYR A 95 -8.65 -7.07 19.83
CA TYR A 95 -9.33 -6.77 18.57
C TYR A 95 -8.37 -6.05 17.62
N LYS A 96 -8.32 -6.44 16.36
CA LYS A 96 -7.32 -5.97 15.38
C LYS A 96 -8.01 -5.28 14.23
N THR A 97 -7.92 -3.96 14.20
CA THR A 97 -8.42 -3.11 13.12
C THR A 97 -7.28 -2.66 12.22
N CYS A 98 -7.47 -2.72 10.92
CA CYS A 98 -6.63 -2.08 9.94
C CYS A 98 -7.33 -0.83 9.42
N VAL A 99 -6.65 0.32 9.42
CA VAL A 99 -7.13 1.54 8.74
C VAL A 99 -6.22 1.82 7.55
N VAL A 100 -6.75 1.68 6.34
CA VAL A 100 -6.01 1.85 5.09
C VAL A 100 -6.26 3.25 4.57
N PHE A 101 -5.19 4.01 4.38
CA PHE A 101 -5.24 5.35 3.80
C PHE A 101 -4.92 5.25 2.31
N LEU A 102 -5.93 5.45 1.50
CA LEU A 102 -5.83 5.51 0.05
C LEU A 102 -5.91 6.98 -0.38
N LYS A 103 -4.77 7.50 -0.81
CA LYS A 103 -4.62 8.83 -1.41
C LYS A 103 -3.89 8.64 -2.72
N THR A 104 -4.24 9.38 -3.78
CA THR A 104 -3.54 9.25 -5.06
C THR A 104 -2.03 9.47 -4.88
N TYR A 105 -1.23 8.77 -5.67
CA TYR A 105 0.22 8.84 -5.55
C TYR A 105 0.72 10.27 -5.77
N GLU A 106 0.16 10.95 -6.75
CA GLU A 106 0.45 12.34 -7.10
C GLU A 106 0.18 13.29 -5.93
N LYS A 107 -0.96 13.07 -5.24
CA LYS A 107 -1.32 13.86 -4.07
C LYS A 107 -0.44 13.55 -2.85
N CYS A 108 0.01 12.30 -2.71
CA CYS A 108 1.00 11.96 -1.69
C CYS A 108 2.33 12.71 -1.92
N LEU A 109 2.82 12.83 -3.17
CA LEU A 109 4.02 13.59 -3.49
C LEU A 109 3.83 15.10 -3.23
N GLU A 110 2.70 15.66 -3.69
CA GLU A 110 2.37 17.07 -3.46
C GLU A 110 2.33 17.42 -1.97
N ASP A 111 1.63 16.60 -1.17
CA ASP A 111 1.50 16.86 0.26
C ASP A 111 2.80 16.56 1.03
N ASN A 112 3.61 15.62 0.53
CA ASN A 112 4.94 15.35 1.08
C ASN A 112 5.88 16.55 0.88
N SER A 113 5.86 17.20 -0.28
CA SER A 113 6.71 18.36 -0.57
C SER A 113 6.44 19.57 0.34
N LYS A 114 5.26 19.62 0.97
CA LYS A 114 4.86 20.70 1.90
C LYS A 114 5.26 20.43 3.35
N ARG A 115 5.80 19.22 3.64
CA ARG A 115 6.20 18.83 5.00
C ARG A 115 7.58 19.36 5.33
N GLU A 116 7.79 19.77 6.57
CA GLU A 116 9.11 20.15 7.10
C GLU A 116 10.11 18.97 6.99
N ASN A 117 9.66 17.77 7.38
CA ASN A 117 10.41 16.51 7.26
C ASN A 117 9.88 15.73 6.05
N SER A 118 10.16 16.19 4.83
CA SER A 118 9.76 15.51 3.60
C SER A 118 10.60 14.27 3.35
N VAL A 119 9.97 13.24 2.81
CA VAL A 119 10.65 12.02 2.36
C VAL A 119 11.04 12.19 0.89
N PRO A 120 12.24 11.77 0.44
CA PRO A 120 12.58 11.81 -0.99
C PRO A 120 11.55 11.07 -1.86
N ASP A 121 11.21 11.62 -3.02
CA ASP A 121 10.17 11.08 -3.91
C ASP A 121 10.48 9.66 -4.38
N GLU A 122 11.77 9.35 -4.57
CA GLU A 122 12.22 7.99 -4.93
C GLU A 122 11.91 6.97 -3.84
N VAL A 123 11.92 7.39 -2.56
CA VAL A 123 11.54 6.52 -1.44
C VAL A 123 10.04 6.25 -1.47
N ILE A 124 9.20 7.27 -1.72
CA ILE A 124 7.75 7.10 -1.86
C ILE A 124 7.43 6.20 -3.06
N THR A 125 8.10 6.43 -4.20
CA THR A 125 7.99 5.58 -5.40
C THR A 125 8.32 4.12 -5.09
N ARG A 126 9.43 3.88 -4.37
CA ARG A 126 9.82 2.53 -3.94
C ARG A 126 8.80 1.92 -2.96
N MET A 127 8.24 2.72 -2.06
CA MET A 127 7.20 2.29 -1.13
C MET A 127 5.91 1.89 -1.86
N ARG A 128 5.48 2.61 -2.91
CA ARG A 128 4.35 2.22 -3.75
C ARG A 128 4.58 0.85 -4.40
N LYS A 129 5.80 0.57 -4.89
CA LYS A 129 6.17 -0.71 -5.52
C LYS A 129 6.12 -1.92 -4.58
N VAL A 130 6.05 -1.73 -3.27
CA VAL A 130 5.93 -2.83 -2.28
C VAL A 130 4.58 -2.84 -1.56
N PHE A 131 3.64 -1.98 -1.98
CA PHE A 131 2.31 -1.94 -1.42
C PHE A 131 1.59 -3.27 -1.64
N SER A 132 1.06 -3.83 -0.57
CA SER A 132 0.21 -5.01 -0.60
C SER A 132 -1.07 -4.71 0.17
N PRO A 133 -2.25 -4.74 -0.46
CA PRO A 133 -3.51 -4.47 0.20
C PRO A 133 -3.70 -5.34 1.44
N PRO A 134 -4.11 -4.77 2.58
CA PRO A 134 -4.45 -5.56 3.76
C PRO A 134 -5.67 -6.44 3.54
N MET A 135 -5.65 -7.64 4.11
CA MET A 135 -6.69 -8.64 3.94
C MET A 135 -7.08 -9.26 5.28
N TYR A 136 -8.35 -9.66 5.43
CA TYR A 136 -8.86 -10.29 6.67
C TYR A 136 -8.08 -11.54 7.08
N HIS A 137 -7.63 -12.37 6.11
CA HIS A 137 -6.84 -13.57 6.40
C HIS A 137 -5.43 -13.30 6.95
N GLU A 138 -4.98 -12.02 6.98
CA GLU A 138 -3.76 -11.63 7.68
C GLU A 138 -3.93 -11.67 9.21
N GLY A 139 -5.18 -11.69 9.68
CA GLY A 139 -5.55 -11.76 11.10
C GLY A 139 -6.26 -10.51 11.61
N PHE A 140 -6.72 -9.62 10.74
CA PHE A 140 -7.56 -8.49 11.09
C PHE A 140 -9.01 -8.91 11.35
N ASN A 141 -9.64 -8.31 12.36
CA ASN A 141 -11.05 -8.43 12.64
C ASN A 141 -11.88 -7.43 11.84
N GLU A 142 -11.29 -6.28 11.55
CA GLU A 142 -11.91 -5.20 10.78
C GLU A 142 -10.89 -4.51 9.86
N ILE A 143 -11.36 -4.06 8.69
CA ILE A 143 -10.58 -3.22 7.78
C ILE A 143 -11.45 -2.04 7.39
N ARG A 144 -10.95 -0.82 7.68
CA ARG A 144 -11.57 0.45 7.31
C ARG A 144 -10.72 1.14 6.25
N VAL A 145 -11.36 1.89 5.36
CA VAL A 145 -10.67 2.69 4.35
C VAL A 145 -10.94 4.17 4.62
N VAL A 146 -9.87 4.96 4.58
CA VAL A 146 -9.92 6.43 4.58
C VAL A 146 -9.42 6.88 3.21
N GLN A 147 -10.25 7.61 2.49
CA GLN A 147 -9.96 8.06 1.13
C GLN A 147 -10.57 9.44 0.91
N ASP A 148 -9.71 10.42 0.62
CA ASP A 148 -10.11 11.82 0.46
C ASP A 148 -10.10 12.27 -1.00
N ASP A 149 -9.46 11.51 -1.89
CA ASP A 149 -9.32 11.80 -3.32
C ASP A 149 -9.42 10.53 -4.16
N HIS A 150 -9.78 10.71 -5.43
CA HIS A 150 -9.96 9.62 -6.38
C HIS A 150 -9.26 9.93 -7.70
N LYS A 151 -8.71 8.89 -8.32
CA LYS A 151 -8.21 8.93 -9.69
C LYS A 151 -9.32 8.48 -10.65
N ASP A 152 -9.51 9.16 -11.78
CA ASP A 152 -10.43 8.70 -12.80
C ASP A 152 -9.89 7.46 -13.51
N ILE A 153 -10.61 6.35 -13.44
CA ILE A 153 -10.23 5.10 -14.12
C ILE A 153 -10.12 5.27 -15.63
N LYS A 154 -10.87 6.23 -16.22
CA LYS A 154 -10.78 6.52 -17.66
C LYS A 154 -9.40 7.04 -18.03
N GLU A 155 -8.77 7.85 -17.18
CA GLU A 155 -7.40 8.34 -17.40
C GLU A 155 -6.42 7.18 -17.52
N LEU A 156 -6.53 6.16 -16.64
CA LEU A 156 -5.68 4.97 -16.70
C LEU A 156 -5.91 4.17 -17.99
N ILE A 157 -7.17 4.02 -18.40
CA ILE A 157 -7.52 3.29 -19.63
C ILE A 157 -7.02 4.05 -20.86
N ASP A 158 -7.17 5.37 -20.89
CA ASP A 158 -6.70 6.20 -22.01
C ASP A 158 -5.18 6.20 -22.11
N MET A 159 -4.45 6.25 -21.00
CA MET A 159 -2.99 6.08 -20.98
C MET A 159 -2.56 4.70 -21.53
N ALA A 160 -3.34 3.66 -21.33
CA ALA A 160 -3.02 2.31 -21.80
C ALA A 160 -3.22 2.12 -23.32
N ARG A 161 -4.05 2.98 -24.00
CA ARG A 161 -4.44 2.79 -25.42
C ARG A 161 -3.24 2.71 -26.35
N ASP A 162 -2.34 3.66 -26.23
CA ASP A 162 -1.18 3.81 -27.10
C ASP A 162 0.14 3.41 -26.40
N PHE A 163 0.04 2.76 -25.23
CA PHE A 163 1.21 2.37 -24.45
C PHE A 163 1.88 1.16 -25.11
N ASP A 164 3.00 1.43 -25.80
CA ASP A 164 3.91 0.40 -26.31
C ASP A 164 4.71 -0.20 -25.15
N GLN A 165 4.63 -1.52 -25.02
CA GLN A 165 5.33 -2.25 -23.98
C GLN A 165 6.84 -2.38 -24.24
N GLU A 166 7.34 -2.06 -25.46
CA GLU A 166 8.76 -2.17 -25.84
C GLU A 166 9.43 -3.45 -25.33
N ASN A 167 8.74 -4.56 -25.51
CA ASN A 167 9.20 -5.86 -25.05
C ASN A 167 8.87 -6.92 -26.13
N PRO A 168 9.84 -7.72 -26.58
CA PRO A 168 9.65 -8.67 -27.70
C PRO A 168 8.59 -9.75 -27.42
N HIS A 169 8.23 -9.96 -26.15
CA HIS A 169 7.16 -10.89 -25.77
C HIS A 169 5.75 -10.27 -25.83
N HIS A 170 5.64 -8.98 -26.13
CA HIS A 170 4.39 -8.23 -26.18
C HIS A 170 4.25 -7.50 -27.51
N SER A 171 3.45 -8.06 -28.43
CA SER A 171 3.16 -7.48 -29.75
C SER A 171 1.94 -6.56 -29.78
N LEU A 172 1.24 -6.41 -28.64
CA LEU A 172 0.03 -5.60 -28.48
C LEU A 172 0.34 -4.39 -27.60
N THR A 173 -0.41 -3.29 -27.80
CA THR A 173 -0.43 -2.22 -26.81
C THR A 173 -0.94 -2.77 -25.48
N LEU A 174 -0.72 -2.04 -24.38
CA LEU A 174 -1.21 -2.48 -23.08
C LEU A 174 -2.73 -2.63 -23.09
N TYR A 175 -3.47 -1.67 -23.68
CA TYR A 175 -4.92 -1.73 -23.79
C TYR A 175 -5.41 -2.96 -24.57
N GLU A 176 -4.81 -3.24 -25.73
CA GLU A 176 -5.16 -4.42 -26.54
C GLU A 176 -4.90 -5.72 -25.78
N HIS A 177 -3.80 -5.79 -25.03
CA HIS A 177 -3.49 -6.93 -24.17
C HIS A 177 -4.57 -7.11 -23.09
N LEU A 178 -4.87 -6.05 -22.31
CA LEU A 178 -5.90 -6.07 -21.25
C LEU A 178 -7.27 -6.48 -21.81
N LYS A 179 -7.65 -5.91 -22.97
CA LYS A 179 -8.90 -6.25 -23.65
C LYS A 179 -8.94 -7.72 -24.07
N LYS A 180 -7.87 -8.23 -24.68
CA LYS A 180 -7.77 -9.63 -25.12
C LYS A 180 -7.90 -10.60 -23.94
N VAL A 181 -7.27 -10.30 -22.80
CA VAL A 181 -7.37 -11.13 -21.60
C VAL A 181 -8.78 -11.07 -21.03
N SER A 182 -9.39 -9.90 -20.94
CA SER A 182 -10.77 -9.74 -20.42
C SER A 182 -11.83 -10.38 -21.31
N ASP A 183 -11.63 -10.38 -22.63
CA ASP A 183 -12.52 -11.08 -23.58
C ASP A 183 -12.41 -12.61 -23.48
N GLY A 184 -11.30 -13.13 -22.96
CA GLY A 184 -11.02 -14.56 -22.78
C GLY A 184 -11.52 -15.18 -21.48
N VAL A 185 -12.03 -14.38 -20.54
CA VAL A 185 -12.55 -14.87 -19.24
C VAL A 185 -14.07 -14.79 -19.18
N PRO A 186 -14.74 -15.63 -18.37
CA PRO A 186 -16.17 -15.49 -18.10
C PRO A 186 -16.53 -14.09 -17.64
N ARG A 187 -17.69 -13.59 -18.04
CA ARG A 187 -18.20 -12.26 -17.64
C ARG A 187 -18.75 -12.24 -16.21
N GLU A 188 -18.06 -12.89 -15.30
CA GLU A 188 -18.25 -12.69 -13.86
C GLU A 188 -17.59 -11.37 -13.48
N GLU A 189 -18.35 -10.47 -12.86
CA GLU A 189 -17.94 -9.08 -12.62
C GLU A 189 -16.53 -8.95 -12.04
N ASN A 190 -16.23 -9.71 -10.99
CA ASN A 190 -14.92 -9.64 -10.32
C ASN A 190 -13.77 -10.13 -11.21
N LEU A 191 -13.97 -11.26 -11.88
CA LEU A 191 -12.96 -11.87 -12.76
C LEU A 191 -12.71 -11.00 -13.97
N TRP A 192 -13.77 -10.48 -14.58
CA TRP A 192 -13.67 -9.60 -15.75
C TRP A 192 -12.94 -8.29 -15.42
N VAL A 193 -13.28 -7.63 -14.29
CA VAL A 193 -12.58 -6.41 -13.83
C VAL A 193 -11.12 -6.69 -13.54
N ALA A 194 -10.81 -7.80 -12.86
CA ALA A 194 -9.44 -8.20 -12.59
C ALA A 194 -8.64 -8.41 -13.90
N ALA A 195 -9.22 -9.13 -14.87
CA ALA A 195 -8.60 -9.36 -16.17
C ALA A 195 -8.39 -8.06 -16.97
N SER A 196 -9.34 -7.12 -16.87
CA SER A 196 -9.27 -5.83 -17.58
C SER A 196 -8.19 -4.88 -17.05
N LEU A 197 -7.69 -5.06 -15.83
CA LEU A 197 -6.80 -4.11 -15.15
C LEU A 197 -5.53 -4.75 -14.56
N HIS A 198 -5.34 -6.07 -14.71
CA HIS A 198 -4.25 -6.81 -14.04
C HIS A 198 -2.87 -6.22 -14.28
N ASP A 199 -2.63 -5.70 -15.47
CA ASP A 199 -1.33 -5.16 -15.91
C ASP A 199 -1.26 -3.62 -15.91
N ILE A 200 -2.31 -2.92 -15.43
CA ILE A 200 -2.38 -1.45 -15.49
C ILE A 200 -1.19 -0.75 -14.83
N GLY A 201 -0.57 -1.38 -13.84
CA GLY A 201 0.63 -0.87 -13.18
C GLY A 201 1.87 -0.79 -14.08
N LYS A 202 1.85 -1.42 -15.27
CA LYS A 202 2.92 -1.29 -16.26
C LYS A 202 3.09 0.16 -16.74
N LEU A 203 2.02 0.96 -16.74
CA LEU A 203 2.08 2.38 -17.06
C LEU A 203 3.11 3.16 -16.21
N PHE A 204 3.35 2.70 -14.98
CA PHE A 204 4.15 3.40 -13.98
C PHE A 204 5.46 2.71 -13.61
N THR A 205 5.75 1.55 -14.24
CA THR A 205 6.90 0.72 -13.84
C THR A 205 7.84 0.38 -15.01
N LYS A 206 7.62 0.98 -16.18
CA LYS A 206 8.44 0.80 -17.36
C LYS A 206 9.90 1.19 -17.10
N SER A 207 10.84 0.30 -17.35
CA SER A 207 12.27 0.53 -17.15
C SER A 207 13.10 -0.32 -18.09
N LYS A 208 14.17 0.25 -18.67
CA LYS A 208 15.18 -0.50 -19.42
C LYS A 208 16.25 -1.13 -18.52
N ILE A 209 16.17 -0.92 -17.20
CA ILE A 209 17.10 -1.51 -16.25
C ILE A 209 16.57 -2.87 -15.79
N ASN A 210 17.37 -3.90 -15.95
CA ASN A 210 17.04 -5.26 -15.55
C ASN A 210 17.20 -5.48 -14.02
N GLY A 211 16.85 -6.68 -13.55
CA GLY A 211 16.94 -7.04 -12.13
C GLY A 211 18.35 -7.06 -11.55
N LYS A 212 19.39 -6.96 -12.37
CA LYS A 212 20.79 -6.85 -11.97
C LYS A 212 21.30 -5.41 -11.94
N GLY A 213 20.48 -4.45 -12.38
CA GLY A 213 20.86 -3.03 -12.48
C GLY A 213 21.57 -2.68 -13.80
N GLU A 214 21.50 -3.54 -14.81
CA GLU A 214 22.11 -3.37 -16.13
C GLU A 214 21.05 -2.86 -17.12
N GLU A 215 21.46 -2.12 -18.15
CA GLU A 215 20.57 -1.66 -19.22
C GLU A 215 20.33 -2.79 -20.24
N ASP A 216 19.05 -2.97 -20.64
CA ASP A 216 18.61 -3.93 -21.64
C ASP A 216 17.99 -3.23 -22.86
N ASP A 217 17.97 -3.92 -24.02
CA ASP A 217 17.35 -3.44 -25.25
C ASP A 217 15.82 -3.36 -25.17
N TYR A 218 15.20 -4.04 -24.21
CA TYR A 218 13.75 -4.10 -24.01
C TYR A 218 13.35 -3.68 -22.59
N CYS A 219 12.06 -3.35 -22.42
CA CYS A 219 11.54 -2.85 -21.14
C CYS A 219 11.11 -3.97 -20.21
N HIS A 220 11.35 -3.72 -18.91
CA HIS A 220 10.92 -4.52 -17.76
C HIS A 220 9.86 -3.78 -16.95
N TYR A 221 9.04 -4.51 -16.19
CA TYR A 221 7.90 -3.99 -15.43
C TYR A 221 7.87 -4.53 -14.00
N TYR A 222 8.99 -4.37 -13.28
CA TYR A 222 9.10 -4.92 -11.93
C TYR A 222 8.10 -4.30 -10.98
N GLN A 223 7.40 -5.17 -10.23
CA GLN A 223 6.40 -4.79 -9.22
C GLN A 223 5.16 -4.06 -9.80
N HIS A 224 4.89 -4.19 -11.10
CA HIS A 224 3.69 -3.59 -11.72
C HIS A 224 2.40 -4.02 -11.02
N HIS A 225 2.32 -5.24 -10.51
CA HIS A 225 1.16 -5.74 -9.77
C HIS A 225 0.88 -4.95 -8.47
N CYS A 226 1.92 -4.61 -7.70
CA CYS A 226 1.77 -3.79 -6.48
C CYS A 226 1.32 -2.37 -6.83
N VAL A 227 1.95 -1.77 -7.85
CA VAL A 227 1.59 -0.43 -8.33
C VAL A 227 0.19 -0.44 -8.92
N GLY A 228 -0.15 -1.42 -9.76
CA GLY A 228 -1.48 -1.56 -10.33
C GLY A 228 -2.58 -1.73 -9.27
N ALA A 229 -2.31 -2.52 -8.22
CA ALA A 229 -3.22 -2.65 -7.10
C ALA A 229 -3.44 -1.31 -6.37
N TYR A 230 -2.37 -0.53 -6.15
CA TYR A 230 -2.48 0.79 -5.54
C TYR A 230 -3.30 1.75 -6.40
N GLU A 231 -2.98 1.88 -7.68
CA GLU A 231 -3.70 2.75 -8.63
C GLU A 231 -5.19 2.36 -8.74
N TYR A 232 -5.48 1.06 -8.85
CA TYR A 232 -6.85 0.57 -8.88
C TYR A 232 -7.63 0.96 -7.61
N LEU A 233 -7.02 0.77 -6.44
CA LEU A 233 -7.65 1.10 -5.16
C LEU A 233 -7.95 2.59 -5.01
N THR A 234 -7.16 3.46 -5.61
CA THR A 234 -7.39 4.92 -5.59
C THR A 234 -8.45 5.39 -6.59
N CYS A 235 -8.96 4.51 -7.47
CA CYS A 235 -10.00 4.87 -8.44
C CYS A 235 -11.44 4.75 -7.92
N PHE A 236 -11.68 4.11 -6.78
CA PHE A 236 -13.04 3.76 -6.35
C PHE A 236 -13.34 4.16 -4.91
N ASP A 237 -14.58 4.60 -4.66
CA ASP A 237 -15.16 4.59 -3.32
C ASP A 237 -15.33 3.15 -2.83
N PHE A 238 -14.66 2.82 -1.73
CA PHE A 238 -14.62 1.44 -1.26
C PHE A 238 -15.72 1.09 -0.27
N PRO A 239 -16.73 0.29 -0.68
CA PRO A 239 -17.43 -0.56 0.27
C PRO A 239 -16.57 -1.80 0.58
N VAL A 240 -16.66 -2.30 1.80
CA VAL A 240 -15.88 -3.41 2.38
C VAL A 240 -15.88 -4.71 1.53
N TRP A 241 -16.90 -4.93 0.68
CA TRP A 241 -17.03 -6.11 -0.18
C TRP A 241 -16.05 -6.15 -1.38
N LEU A 242 -15.36 -5.07 -1.67
CA LEU A 242 -14.43 -5.00 -2.80
C LEU A 242 -13.07 -5.68 -2.53
N GLN A 243 -12.80 -6.12 -1.31
CA GLN A 243 -11.57 -6.84 -0.97
C GLN A 243 -11.42 -8.15 -1.74
N GLU A 244 -12.53 -8.82 -2.06
CA GLU A 244 -12.53 -10.02 -2.91
C GLU A 244 -12.06 -9.70 -4.34
N LYS A 245 -12.40 -8.54 -4.88
CA LYS A 245 -11.98 -8.09 -6.22
C LYS A 245 -10.47 -7.86 -6.29
N ILE A 246 -9.87 -7.28 -5.25
CA ILE A 246 -8.42 -7.07 -5.18
C ILE A 246 -7.69 -8.41 -5.10
N TYR A 247 -8.25 -9.37 -4.37
CA TYR A 247 -7.68 -10.72 -4.28
C TYR A 247 -7.58 -11.38 -5.65
N MET A 248 -8.62 -11.26 -6.47
CA MET A 248 -8.65 -11.79 -7.84
C MET A 248 -7.62 -11.12 -8.74
N MET A 249 -7.41 -9.80 -8.63
CA MET A 249 -6.38 -9.09 -9.40
C MET A 249 -4.97 -9.58 -9.06
N LEU A 250 -4.67 -9.77 -7.77
CA LEU A 250 -3.37 -10.28 -7.32
C LEU A 250 -3.18 -11.76 -7.65
N PHE A 251 -4.27 -12.54 -7.73
CA PHE A 251 -4.22 -13.98 -8.04
C PHE A 251 -3.97 -14.24 -9.54
N ILE A 252 -4.60 -13.47 -10.43
CA ILE A 252 -4.41 -13.61 -11.89
C ILE A 252 -2.96 -13.31 -12.30
N GLN A 253 -2.23 -12.52 -11.52
CA GLN A 253 -0.81 -12.21 -11.78
C GLN A 253 0.16 -13.31 -11.33
N GLN A 254 -0.32 -14.35 -10.66
CA GLN A 254 0.49 -15.50 -10.22
C GLN A 254 0.31 -16.74 -11.15
N ILE A 255 -0.60 -16.65 -12.13
CA ILE A 255 -0.80 -17.63 -13.19
C ILE A 255 -0.12 -17.16 -14.48
#